data_c0fc7362ef77c6ebfa90a1b018f54feb
#
_entry.id   c0fc7362ef77c6ebfa90a1b018f54feb
#
_cell.length_a   1.000
_cell.length_b   1.000
_cell.length_c   1.000
_cell.angle_alpha   90.00
_cell.angle_beta   90.00
_cell.angle_gamma   90.00
#
_symmetry.space_group_name_H-M   'P 1'
#
loop_
_entity.id
_entity.type
_entity.pdbx_description
1 polymer ?
#
loop_
_entity_poly.entity_id
_entity_poly.type
_entity_poly.pdbx_seq_one_letter_code
_entity_poly.pdbx_strand_id
1 'polypeptide(L)'
;LVRDCLLAHGKLAPADAGRMIALMGDAELDEGNIYECLIEAYKHDVRNCWWVVDYNRQSLDATTADRMFRRFDDIFETCGWRVITLKHGKLQQAAFKLPGGKALEDWIDTCPNAEFAALTYQGGAAWRARLTRDIGSKRGVAGLLASYDDAALARLMTNLGGHCIASLIEAFDSAQDDTPTLFIAYTVKGQGLPFAGHKDNHSGLMNPGQIHGLRDALGIAPGDEWAPFGGVGDNETARLKAFVAASPLARAHRAAPAAAVPVPARLPVPDGAEQSTQAAFGRILLDLAKAEDADSTA
;
A
#
# COMPACT_ATOMS: atom_id res chain seq x y z
N LEU A 1 12.89 -9.69 15.26
CA LEU A 1 13.30 -10.91 15.97
C LEU A 1 14.46 -11.64 15.28
N VAL A 2 14.33 -12.09 14.00
CA VAL A 2 15.43 -12.80 13.31
C VAL A 2 16.68 -11.93 13.21
N ARG A 3 16.54 -10.67 12.77
CA ARG A 3 17.62 -9.69 12.70
C ARG A 3 18.31 -9.55 14.06
N ASP A 4 17.56 -9.36 15.13
CA ASP A 4 18.08 -9.14 16.48
C ASP A 4 18.76 -10.39 17.03
N CYS A 5 18.21 -11.57 16.73
CA CYS A 5 18.85 -12.84 17.02
C CYS A 5 20.22 -12.95 16.30
N LEU A 6 20.28 -12.61 15.01
CA LEU A 6 21.54 -12.65 14.25
C LEU A 6 22.58 -11.66 14.79
N LEU A 7 22.15 -10.46 15.18
CA LEU A 7 22.99 -9.45 15.83
C LEU A 7 23.53 -9.97 17.18
N ALA A 8 22.64 -10.48 18.04
CA ALA A 8 22.99 -10.99 19.36
C ALA A 8 23.99 -12.16 19.30
N HIS A 9 23.93 -12.97 18.24
CA HIS A 9 24.86 -14.09 18.03
C HIS A 9 26.10 -13.73 17.18
N GLY A 10 26.31 -12.44 16.88
CA GLY A 10 27.44 -11.98 16.06
C GLY A 10 27.45 -12.50 14.61
N LYS A 11 26.30 -12.99 14.12
CA LYS A 11 26.15 -13.49 12.74
C LYS A 11 25.79 -12.39 11.74
N LEU A 12 25.45 -11.21 12.22
CA LEU A 12 25.17 -10.00 11.45
C LEU A 12 25.89 -8.83 12.13
N ALA A 13 26.68 -8.08 11.38
CA ALA A 13 27.30 -6.87 11.92
C ALA A 13 26.25 -5.74 12.04
N PRO A 14 26.33 -4.88 13.07
CA PRO A 14 25.40 -3.75 13.23
C PRO A 14 25.32 -2.83 12.01
N ALA A 15 26.43 -2.63 11.30
CA ALA A 15 26.48 -1.81 10.09
C ALA A 15 25.69 -2.42 8.92
N ASP A 16 25.52 -3.75 8.91
CA ASP A 16 24.80 -4.48 7.87
C ASP A 16 23.33 -4.75 8.25
N ALA A 17 22.97 -4.41 9.48
CA ALA A 17 21.64 -4.63 10.01
C ALA A 17 20.65 -3.57 9.48
N GLY A 18 20.05 -3.83 8.36
CA GLY A 18 19.03 -2.96 7.76
C GLY A 18 17.77 -2.81 8.63
N ARG A 19 16.87 -1.92 8.22
CA ARG A 19 15.56 -1.72 8.82
C ARG A 19 14.55 -2.71 8.23
N MET A 20 13.66 -3.20 9.09
CA MET A 20 12.53 -4.02 8.65
C MET A 20 11.36 -3.09 8.28
N ILE A 21 10.83 -3.23 7.07
CA ILE A 21 9.73 -2.42 6.58
C ILE A 21 8.61 -3.36 6.15
N ALA A 22 7.40 -3.14 6.70
CA ALA A 22 6.18 -3.79 6.26
C ALA A 22 5.30 -2.76 5.52
N LEU A 23 4.87 -3.09 4.31
CA LEU A 23 3.89 -2.32 3.54
C LEU A 23 2.57 -3.09 3.56
N MET A 24 1.50 -2.44 3.96
CA MET A 24 0.20 -3.08 4.14
C MET A 24 -0.94 -2.13 3.75
N GLY A 25 -2.10 -2.69 3.42
CA GLY A 25 -3.33 -1.93 3.24
C GLY A 25 -3.99 -1.58 4.57
N ASP A 26 -4.86 -0.56 4.56
CA ASP A 26 -5.61 -0.14 5.75
C ASP A 26 -6.62 -1.20 6.22
N ALA A 27 -7.16 -1.99 5.31
CA ALA A 27 -8.07 -3.10 5.65
C ALA A 27 -7.37 -4.25 6.41
N GLU A 28 -6.06 -4.39 6.28
CA GLU A 28 -5.30 -5.39 7.04
C GLU A 28 -5.26 -5.07 8.54
N LEU A 29 -5.48 -3.81 8.92
CA LEU A 29 -5.61 -3.39 10.31
C LEU A 29 -6.92 -3.85 10.98
N ASP A 30 -7.85 -4.46 10.23
CA ASP A 30 -9.03 -5.10 10.79
C ASP A 30 -8.73 -6.52 11.33
N GLU A 31 -7.53 -7.06 11.04
CA GLU A 31 -7.12 -8.39 11.45
C GLU A 31 -6.62 -8.42 12.90
N GLY A 32 -7.16 -9.32 13.71
CA GLY A 32 -6.84 -9.39 15.15
C GLY A 32 -5.37 -9.67 15.46
N ASN A 33 -4.68 -10.46 14.62
CA ASN A 33 -3.27 -10.79 14.78
C ASN A 33 -2.33 -9.57 14.64
N ILE A 34 -2.77 -8.48 13.98
CA ILE A 34 -2.02 -7.22 13.92
C ILE A 34 -1.87 -6.64 15.34
N TYR A 35 -2.95 -6.60 16.09
CA TYR A 35 -2.94 -6.05 17.47
C TYR A 35 -2.19 -6.95 18.44
N GLU A 36 -2.29 -8.26 18.28
CA GLU A 36 -1.49 -9.23 19.03
C GLU A 36 0.01 -8.99 18.77
N CYS A 37 0.39 -8.81 17.49
CA CYS A 37 1.77 -8.50 17.10
C CYS A 37 2.27 -7.18 17.70
N LEU A 38 1.43 -6.13 17.77
CA LEU A 38 1.80 -4.86 18.39
C LEU A 38 2.11 -5.01 19.89
N ILE A 39 1.29 -5.77 20.61
CA ILE A 39 1.50 -6.03 22.03
C ILE A 39 2.77 -6.86 22.25
N GLU A 40 3.01 -7.87 21.42
CA GLU A 40 4.25 -8.66 21.48
C GLU A 40 5.48 -7.80 21.14
N ALA A 41 5.37 -6.93 20.13
CA ALA A 41 6.43 -6.00 19.79
C ALA A 41 6.79 -5.06 20.96
N TYR A 42 5.79 -4.56 21.68
CA TYR A 42 6.00 -3.75 22.88
C TYR A 42 6.70 -4.54 24.00
N LYS A 43 6.22 -5.76 24.30
CA LYS A 43 6.81 -6.62 25.34
C LYS A 43 8.28 -6.95 25.09
N HIS A 44 8.67 -7.08 23.83
CA HIS A 44 10.01 -7.47 23.41
C HIS A 44 10.87 -6.31 22.95
N ASP A 45 10.45 -5.06 23.17
CA ASP A 45 11.14 -3.84 22.74
C ASP A 45 11.64 -3.94 21.28
N VAL A 46 10.74 -4.31 20.36
CA VAL A 46 11.08 -4.42 18.94
C VAL A 46 11.39 -3.05 18.38
N ARG A 47 12.62 -2.89 17.88
CA ARG A 47 13.14 -1.63 17.37
C ARG A 47 13.44 -1.73 15.87
N ASN A 48 13.71 -0.58 15.26
CA ASN A 48 14.15 -0.47 13.88
C ASN A 48 13.17 -1.13 12.87
N CYS A 49 11.89 -0.90 13.10
CA CYS A 49 10.80 -1.42 12.30
C CYS A 49 9.91 -0.27 11.81
N TRP A 50 9.56 -0.26 10.54
CA TRP A 50 8.57 0.64 9.95
C TRP A 50 7.38 -0.16 9.44
N TRP A 51 6.19 0.35 9.72
CA TRP A 51 4.98 -0.06 9.02
C TRP A 51 4.48 1.11 8.19
N VAL A 52 4.25 0.86 6.91
CA VAL A 52 3.71 1.85 5.97
C VAL A 52 2.32 1.36 5.56
N VAL A 53 1.31 2.08 6.00
CA VAL A 53 -0.09 1.76 5.70
C VAL A 53 -0.55 2.56 4.49
N ASP A 54 -0.92 1.86 3.42
CA ASP A 54 -1.67 2.44 2.30
C ASP A 54 -3.10 2.74 2.77
N TYR A 55 -3.31 3.97 3.26
CA TYR A 55 -4.59 4.41 3.80
C TYR A 55 -5.47 4.99 2.69
N ASN A 56 -6.05 4.11 1.89
CA ASN A 56 -6.93 4.47 0.78
C ASN A 56 -8.40 4.63 1.19
N ARG A 57 -8.77 4.27 2.40
CA ARG A 57 -10.12 4.41 2.99
C ARG A 57 -11.18 3.54 2.32
N GLN A 58 -10.77 2.48 1.65
CA GLN A 58 -11.66 1.51 1.02
C GLN A 58 -11.25 0.09 1.40
N SER A 59 -12.21 -0.69 1.92
CA SER A 59 -12.05 -2.10 2.19
C SER A 59 -12.97 -2.88 1.27
N LEU A 60 -12.40 -3.75 0.45
CA LEU A 60 -13.15 -4.44 -0.61
C LEU A 60 -13.93 -3.44 -1.49
N ASP A 61 -15.24 -3.59 -1.57
CA ASP A 61 -16.15 -2.74 -2.37
C ASP A 61 -16.90 -1.70 -1.50
N ALA A 62 -16.33 -1.32 -0.35
CA ALA A 62 -16.91 -0.34 0.55
C ALA A 62 -15.88 0.69 1.01
N THR A 63 -16.35 1.85 1.47
CA THR A 63 -15.51 2.84 2.16
C THR A 63 -15.42 2.50 3.65
N THR A 64 -14.26 2.73 4.25
CA THR A 64 -14.06 2.56 5.69
C THR A 64 -14.76 3.67 6.49
N ALA A 65 -14.95 3.44 7.79
CA ALA A 65 -15.53 4.44 8.68
C ALA A 65 -14.69 5.75 8.67
N ASP A 66 -15.39 6.89 8.72
CA ASP A 66 -14.73 8.19 8.76
C ASP A 66 -13.84 8.33 10.01
N ARG A 67 -12.66 8.91 9.80
CA ARG A 67 -11.67 9.19 10.86
C ARG A 67 -11.12 7.95 11.58
N MET A 68 -11.18 6.78 10.96
CA MET A 68 -10.64 5.55 11.53
C MET A 68 -9.14 5.65 11.85
N PHE A 69 -8.38 6.43 11.05
CA PHE A 69 -6.96 6.68 11.29
C PHE A 69 -6.63 7.15 12.72
N ARG A 70 -7.52 7.93 13.37
CA ARG A 70 -7.30 8.39 14.75
C ARG A 70 -7.27 7.22 15.75
N ARG A 71 -8.01 6.16 15.48
CA ARG A 71 -7.97 4.94 16.29
C ARG A 71 -6.66 4.21 16.12
N PHE A 72 -6.14 4.21 14.89
CA PHE A 72 -4.82 3.63 14.62
C PHE A 72 -3.73 4.46 15.30
N ASP A 73 -3.77 5.80 15.21
CA ASP A 73 -2.85 6.69 15.93
C ASP A 73 -2.81 6.32 17.41
N ASP A 74 -3.98 6.34 18.09
CA ASP A 74 -4.11 6.07 19.53
C ASP A 74 -3.54 4.68 19.91
N ILE A 75 -3.84 3.64 19.13
CA ILE A 75 -3.40 2.26 19.40
C ILE A 75 -1.88 2.13 19.27
N PHE A 76 -1.32 2.63 18.16
CA PHE A 76 0.10 2.53 17.90
C PHE A 76 0.93 3.36 18.88
N GLU A 77 0.52 4.59 19.18
CA GLU A 77 1.17 5.43 20.18
C GLU A 77 1.14 4.77 21.57
N THR A 78 0.01 4.14 21.96
CA THR A 78 -0.10 3.39 23.22
C THR A 78 0.87 2.22 23.27
N CYS A 79 1.19 1.62 22.13
CA CYS A 79 2.19 0.56 22.01
C CYS A 79 3.64 1.08 21.81
N GLY A 80 3.87 2.38 22.00
CA GLY A 80 5.21 2.98 21.93
C GLY A 80 5.74 3.25 20.53
N TRP A 81 4.88 3.24 19.53
CA TRP A 81 5.24 3.58 18.15
C TRP A 81 5.18 5.09 17.90
N ARG A 82 6.08 5.61 17.07
CA ARG A 82 5.93 6.93 16.46
C ARG A 82 4.92 6.83 15.32
N VAL A 83 3.94 7.76 15.26
CA VAL A 83 2.99 7.83 14.14
C VAL A 83 3.28 9.06 13.30
N ILE A 84 3.39 8.88 11.98
CA ILE A 84 3.58 9.95 10.99
C ILE A 84 2.47 9.84 9.96
N THR A 85 1.57 10.83 9.95
CA THR A 85 0.43 10.88 9.05
C THR A 85 0.73 11.71 7.81
N LEU A 86 0.74 11.06 6.65
CA LEU A 86 0.96 11.65 5.34
C LEU A 86 -0.38 11.91 4.63
N LYS A 87 -1.12 12.93 5.06
CA LYS A 87 -2.44 13.24 4.51
C LYS A 87 -2.37 14.09 3.25
N HIS A 88 -1.62 15.16 3.27
CA HIS A 88 -1.59 16.19 2.23
C HIS A 88 -0.27 16.18 1.47
N GLY A 89 -0.34 16.10 0.14
CA GLY A 89 0.84 16.24 -0.71
C GLY A 89 1.25 17.72 -0.91
N LYS A 90 2.38 17.94 -1.56
CA LYS A 90 2.98 19.28 -1.72
C LYS A 90 2.10 20.26 -2.48
N LEU A 91 1.29 19.82 -3.44
CA LEU A 91 0.35 20.71 -4.13
C LEU A 91 -0.73 21.23 -3.20
N GLN A 92 -1.30 20.35 -2.37
CA GLN A 92 -2.30 20.75 -1.37
C GLN A 92 -1.68 21.68 -0.33
N GLN A 93 -0.51 21.34 0.22
CA GLN A 93 0.21 22.17 1.18
C GLN A 93 0.53 23.58 0.63
N ALA A 94 0.84 23.68 -0.66
CA ALA A 94 1.05 24.96 -1.33
C ALA A 94 -0.26 25.74 -1.47
N ALA A 95 -1.36 25.09 -1.88
CA ALA A 95 -2.66 25.71 -2.03
C ALA A 95 -3.22 26.22 -0.69
N PHE A 96 -2.97 25.53 0.42
CA PHE A 96 -3.43 25.93 1.76
C PHE A 96 -2.82 27.25 2.24
N LYS A 97 -1.66 27.64 1.70
CA LYS A 97 -1.01 28.91 2.01
C LYS A 97 -1.59 30.10 1.24
N LEU A 98 -2.44 29.86 0.24
CA LEU A 98 -3.07 30.89 -0.58
C LEU A 98 -4.35 31.44 0.07
N PRO A 99 -4.84 32.64 -0.34
CA PRO A 99 -6.14 33.13 0.11
C PRO A 99 -7.25 32.13 -0.17
N GLY A 100 -8.01 31.76 0.83
CA GLY A 100 -9.02 30.69 0.76
C GLY A 100 -8.49 29.28 1.03
N GLY A 101 -7.17 29.09 1.10
CA GLY A 101 -6.54 27.79 1.28
C GLY A 101 -6.91 27.10 2.59
N LYS A 102 -7.01 27.84 3.70
CA LYS A 102 -7.45 27.25 4.98
C LYS A 102 -8.88 26.70 4.92
N ALA A 103 -9.77 27.37 4.20
CA ALA A 103 -11.12 26.85 4.02
C ALA A 103 -11.16 25.58 3.17
N LEU A 104 -10.25 25.46 2.19
CA LEU A 104 -10.06 24.23 1.40
C LEU A 104 -9.51 23.08 2.26
N GLU A 105 -8.50 23.35 3.08
CA GLU A 105 -7.92 22.37 4.02
C GLU A 105 -8.99 21.84 4.98
N ASP A 106 -9.73 22.73 5.66
CA ASP A 106 -10.79 22.35 6.59
C ASP A 106 -11.90 21.53 5.92
N TRP A 107 -12.21 21.86 4.66
CA TRP A 107 -13.18 21.09 3.87
C TRP A 107 -12.67 19.69 3.57
N ILE A 108 -11.43 19.55 3.11
CA ILE A 108 -10.79 18.24 2.85
C ILE A 108 -10.75 17.41 4.13
N ASP A 109 -10.43 18.03 5.26
CA ASP A 109 -10.31 17.35 6.56
C ASP A 109 -11.63 16.82 7.11
N THR A 110 -12.73 17.41 6.67
CA THR A 110 -14.08 17.03 7.11
C THR A 110 -14.89 16.28 6.05
N CYS A 111 -14.38 16.17 4.81
CA CYS A 111 -15.07 15.48 3.73
C CYS A 111 -15.22 13.97 4.06
N PRO A 112 -16.45 13.42 4.02
CA PRO A 112 -16.67 12.00 4.21
C PRO A 112 -15.92 11.14 3.19
N ASN A 113 -15.44 9.97 3.60
CA ASN A 113 -14.68 9.07 2.73
C ASN A 113 -15.43 8.68 1.46
N ALA A 114 -16.72 8.34 1.57
CA ALA A 114 -17.56 7.99 0.44
C ALA A 114 -17.71 9.15 -0.56
N GLU A 115 -17.82 10.37 -0.05
CA GLU A 115 -17.95 11.56 -0.88
C GLU A 115 -16.63 11.89 -1.58
N PHE A 116 -15.51 11.83 -0.86
CA PHE A 116 -14.19 12.03 -1.45
C PHE A 116 -13.93 11.03 -2.59
N ALA A 117 -14.27 9.76 -2.38
CA ALA A 117 -14.14 8.70 -3.38
C ALA A 117 -15.00 8.98 -4.62
N ALA A 118 -16.29 9.34 -4.41
CA ALA A 118 -17.21 9.66 -5.50
C ALA A 118 -16.75 10.87 -6.34
N LEU A 119 -16.29 11.94 -5.70
CA LEU A 119 -15.77 13.13 -6.37
C LEU A 119 -14.47 12.85 -7.11
N THR A 120 -13.62 11.99 -6.58
CA THR A 120 -12.40 11.53 -7.26
C THR A 120 -12.76 10.83 -8.57
N TYR A 121 -13.73 9.92 -8.55
CA TYR A 121 -14.19 9.20 -9.73
C TYR A 121 -14.86 10.13 -10.75
N GLN A 122 -15.66 11.10 -10.29
CA GLN A 122 -16.38 12.04 -11.16
C GLN A 122 -15.48 13.12 -11.77
N GLY A 123 -14.33 13.39 -11.18
CA GLY A 123 -13.31 14.27 -11.73
C GLY A 123 -13.50 15.77 -11.42
N GLY A 124 -12.70 16.61 -12.11
CA GLY A 124 -12.49 18.01 -11.77
C GLY A 124 -13.73 18.89 -11.78
N ALA A 125 -14.63 18.70 -12.73
CA ALA A 125 -15.88 19.47 -12.79
C ALA A 125 -16.78 19.20 -11.57
N ALA A 126 -16.86 17.96 -11.11
CA ALA A 126 -17.59 17.58 -9.90
C ALA A 126 -16.95 18.17 -8.65
N TRP A 127 -15.61 18.10 -8.53
CA TRP A 127 -14.84 18.78 -7.49
C TRP A 127 -15.14 20.26 -7.44
N ARG A 128 -15.08 20.95 -8.58
CA ARG A 128 -15.38 22.38 -8.66
C ARG A 128 -16.79 22.71 -8.21
N ALA A 129 -17.78 22.00 -8.74
CA ALA A 129 -19.19 22.22 -8.39
C ALA A 129 -19.42 22.05 -6.88
N ARG A 130 -18.84 20.99 -6.30
CA ARG A 130 -18.97 20.70 -4.87
C ARG A 130 -18.31 21.75 -4.00
N LEU A 131 -17.04 22.09 -4.26
CA LEU A 131 -16.30 23.11 -3.50
C LEU A 131 -16.95 24.49 -3.62
N THR A 132 -17.42 24.87 -4.81
CA THR A 132 -18.12 26.14 -5.00
C THR A 132 -19.40 26.19 -4.16
N ARG A 133 -20.18 25.11 -4.13
CA ARG A 133 -21.41 25.02 -3.34
C ARG A 133 -21.13 25.13 -1.85
N ASP A 134 -20.14 24.41 -1.34
CA ASP A 134 -19.94 24.24 0.10
C ASP A 134 -19.11 25.38 0.72
N ILE A 135 -18.11 25.87 0.02
CA ILE A 135 -17.15 26.86 0.54
C ILE A 135 -16.91 28.05 -0.39
N GLY A 136 -17.54 28.12 -1.56
CA GLY A 136 -17.31 29.19 -2.53
C GLY A 136 -17.57 30.60 -2.03
N SER A 137 -18.47 30.77 -1.04
CA SER A 137 -18.76 32.03 -0.38
C SER A 137 -17.69 32.48 0.64
N LYS A 138 -16.77 31.57 1.05
CA LYS A 138 -15.70 31.92 1.99
C LYS A 138 -14.66 32.80 1.31
N ARG A 139 -14.12 33.76 2.08
CA ARG A 139 -13.14 34.75 1.56
C ARG A 139 -11.95 34.06 0.88
N GLY A 140 -11.69 34.44 -0.36
CA GLY A 140 -10.55 33.97 -1.16
C GLY A 140 -10.78 32.67 -1.92
N VAL A 141 -11.80 31.85 -1.56
CA VAL A 141 -12.03 30.54 -2.18
C VAL A 141 -12.41 30.65 -3.65
N ALA A 142 -13.27 31.57 -4.04
CA ALA A 142 -13.64 31.76 -5.45
C ALA A 142 -12.42 32.05 -6.33
N GLY A 143 -11.51 32.91 -5.87
CA GLY A 143 -10.25 33.20 -6.56
C GLY A 143 -9.30 32.00 -6.60
N LEU A 144 -9.20 31.26 -5.50
CA LEU A 144 -8.42 30.01 -5.44
C LEU A 144 -8.92 29.00 -6.46
N LEU A 145 -10.22 28.72 -6.50
CA LEU A 145 -10.81 27.76 -7.43
C LEU A 145 -10.66 28.21 -8.89
N ALA A 146 -10.75 29.53 -9.16
CA ALA A 146 -10.58 30.08 -10.49
C ALA A 146 -9.14 29.96 -11.03
N SER A 147 -8.14 29.79 -10.16
CA SER A 147 -6.73 29.62 -10.56
C SER A 147 -6.40 28.23 -11.10
N TYR A 148 -7.32 27.28 -11.00
CA TYR A 148 -7.17 25.91 -11.51
C TYR A 148 -8.21 25.63 -12.59
N ASP A 149 -7.83 25.04 -13.71
CA ASP A 149 -8.78 24.34 -14.57
C ASP A 149 -9.28 23.04 -13.89
N ASP A 150 -10.24 22.35 -14.50
CA ASP A 150 -10.81 21.15 -13.88
C ASP A 150 -9.80 20.01 -13.74
N ALA A 151 -8.89 19.85 -14.70
CA ALA A 151 -7.86 18.83 -14.64
C ALA A 151 -6.82 19.15 -13.54
N ALA A 152 -6.41 20.41 -13.43
CA ALA A 152 -5.50 20.86 -12.38
C ALA A 152 -6.16 20.76 -10.99
N LEU A 153 -7.46 21.07 -10.89
CA LEU A 153 -8.22 20.92 -9.64
C LEU A 153 -8.32 19.46 -9.22
N ALA A 154 -8.61 18.54 -10.16
CA ALA A 154 -8.60 17.10 -9.86
C ALA A 154 -7.24 16.64 -9.35
N ARG A 155 -6.14 17.05 -10.01
CA ARG A 155 -4.78 16.74 -9.55
C ARG A 155 -4.49 17.32 -8.17
N LEU A 156 -4.93 18.54 -7.88
CA LEU A 156 -4.80 19.15 -6.55
C LEU A 156 -5.53 18.31 -5.49
N MET A 157 -6.80 17.99 -5.73
CA MET A 157 -7.65 17.27 -4.77
C MET A 157 -7.17 15.84 -4.50
N THR A 158 -6.55 15.19 -5.48
CA THR A 158 -5.99 13.82 -5.34
C THR A 158 -4.50 13.81 -5.00
N ASN A 159 -3.86 14.97 -4.82
CA ASN A 159 -2.46 15.04 -4.38
C ASN A 159 -2.35 14.75 -2.88
N LEU A 160 -2.64 13.52 -2.50
CA LEU A 160 -2.51 13.04 -1.13
C LEU A 160 -1.05 12.74 -0.78
N GLY A 161 -0.74 12.71 0.52
CA GLY A 161 0.63 12.54 1.00
C GLY A 161 1.27 11.22 0.56
N GLY A 162 0.49 10.12 0.49
CA GLY A 162 0.94 8.82 0.02
C GLY A 162 1.21 8.74 -1.50
N HIS A 163 0.72 9.72 -2.29
CA HIS A 163 1.03 9.84 -3.71
C HIS A 163 2.09 10.90 -4.02
N CYS A 164 2.53 11.64 -3.02
CA CYS A 164 3.51 12.71 -3.17
C CYS A 164 4.90 12.22 -2.77
N ILE A 165 5.73 11.87 -3.74
CA ILE A 165 7.09 11.34 -3.50
C ILE A 165 7.92 12.26 -2.61
N ALA A 166 7.83 13.59 -2.79
CA ALA A 166 8.55 14.53 -1.94
C ALA A 166 8.10 14.45 -0.47
N SER A 167 6.79 14.29 -0.22
CA SER A 167 6.26 14.12 1.14
C SER A 167 6.67 12.79 1.76
N LEU A 168 6.72 11.70 0.97
CA LEU A 168 7.20 10.40 1.41
C LEU A 168 8.67 10.43 1.79
N ILE A 169 9.54 11.03 0.95
CA ILE A 169 10.97 11.16 1.23
C ILE A 169 11.18 11.96 2.51
N GLU A 170 10.55 13.12 2.65
CA GLU A 170 10.66 13.92 3.88
C GLU A 170 10.23 13.16 5.14
N ALA A 171 9.14 12.39 5.05
CA ALA A 171 8.67 11.59 6.18
C ALA A 171 9.67 10.49 6.55
N PHE A 172 10.18 9.75 5.57
CA PHE A 172 11.18 8.72 5.80
C PHE A 172 12.49 9.29 6.34
N ASP A 173 12.93 10.45 5.84
CA ASP A 173 14.13 11.13 6.33
C ASP A 173 13.98 11.65 7.76
N SER A 174 12.75 11.94 8.19
CA SER A 174 12.46 12.39 9.57
C SER A 174 12.55 11.29 10.63
N ALA A 175 12.56 10.01 10.24
CA ALA A 175 12.46 8.86 11.13
C ALA A 175 13.73 7.97 11.08
N GLN A 176 14.92 8.59 11.21
CA GLN A 176 16.20 7.89 11.05
C GLN A 176 16.69 7.13 12.30
N ASP A 177 16.11 7.38 13.46
CA ASP A 177 16.39 6.60 14.67
C ASP A 177 15.78 5.18 14.61
N ASP A 178 15.97 4.39 15.65
CA ASP A 178 15.48 3.02 15.73
C ASP A 178 14.06 2.88 16.31
N THR A 179 13.38 3.99 16.60
CA THR A 179 12.01 3.98 17.12
C THR A 179 11.06 3.33 16.11
N PRO A 180 10.28 2.33 16.50
CA PRO A 180 9.30 1.73 15.61
C PRO A 180 8.32 2.81 15.13
N THR A 181 8.13 2.90 13.82
CA THR A 181 7.40 4.01 13.23
C THR A 181 6.29 3.51 12.30
N LEU A 182 5.09 4.01 12.51
CA LEU A 182 3.94 3.84 11.61
C LEU A 182 3.85 5.05 10.70
N PHE A 183 3.79 4.83 9.39
CA PHE A 183 3.45 5.85 8.40
C PHE A 183 2.04 5.57 7.88
N ILE A 184 1.11 6.50 8.10
CA ILE A 184 -0.24 6.43 7.53
C ILE A 184 -0.25 7.26 6.25
N ALA A 185 -0.12 6.60 5.12
CA ALA A 185 -0.01 7.22 3.82
C ALA A 185 -1.39 7.31 3.16
N TYR A 186 -1.99 8.50 3.14
CA TYR A 186 -3.25 8.73 2.44
C TYR A 186 -3.09 8.57 0.93
N THR A 187 -3.91 7.71 0.35
CA THR A 187 -3.89 7.39 -1.07
C THR A 187 -5.30 7.39 -1.67
N VAL A 188 -5.36 7.19 -2.96
CA VAL A 188 -6.59 6.90 -3.71
C VAL A 188 -6.46 5.48 -4.25
N LYS A 189 -7.39 4.60 -3.88
CA LYS A 189 -7.43 3.24 -4.41
C LYS A 189 -7.61 3.27 -5.92
N GLY A 190 -6.73 2.56 -6.64
CA GLY A 190 -6.73 2.56 -8.10
C GLY A 190 -6.21 3.86 -8.75
N GLN A 191 -5.39 4.64 -8.06
CA GLN A 191 -4.79 5.86 -8.60
C GLN A 191 -4.17 5.63 -9.99
N GLY A 192 -4.51 6.49 -10.93
CA GLY A 192 -4.05 6.39 -12.33
C GLY A 192 -4.89 5.47 -13.21
N LEU A 193 -5.83 4.71 -12.64
CA LEU A 193 -6.75 3.86 -13.38
C LEU A 193 -8.09 4.57 -13.64
N PRO A 194 -8.85 4.16 -14.68
CA PRO A 194 -10.19 4.68 -14.95
C PRO A 194 -11.19 4.49 -13.79
N PHE A 195 -10.90 3.59 -12.87
CA PHE A 195 -11.73 3.32 -11.68
C PHE A 195 -11.26 4.01 -10.41
N ALA A 196 -10.29 4.91 -10.48
CA ALA A 196 -9.80 5.61 -9.30
C ALA A 196 -10.94 6.22 -8.48
N GLY A 197 -11.08 5.83 -7.23
CA GLY A 197 -12.16 6.26 -6.33
C GLY A 197 -13.51 5.57 -6.53
N HIS A 198 -13.70 4.75 -7.57
CA HIS A 198 -14.96 4.01 -7.74
C HIS A 198 -15.12 2.94 -6.65
N LYS A 199 -16.35 2.72 -6.17
CA LYS A 199 -16.62 1.74 -5.11
C LYS A 199 -16.22 0.31 -5.49
N ASP A 200 -16.39 -0.07 -6.76
CA ASP A 200 -16.15 -1.42 -7.26
C ASP A 200 -14.71 -1.59 -7.82
N ASN A 201 -13.77 -0.69 -7.51
CA ASN A 201 -12.42 -0.74 -8.07
C ASN A 201 -11.55 -1.89 -7.52
N HIS A 202 -12.00 -2.57 -6.46
CA HIS A 202 -11.29 -3.73 -5.91
C HIS A 202 -11.33 -4.94 -6.86
N SER A 203 -12.48 -5.20 -7.46
CA SER A 203 -12.73 -6.36 -8.32
C SER A 203 -13.09 -5.99 -9.77
N GLY A 204 -13.25 -4.71 -10.05
CA GLY A 204 -13.64 -4.21 -11.37
C GLY A 204 -12.57 -4.46 -12.44
N LEU A 205 -13.00 -4.93 -13.61
CA LEU A 205 -12.12 -5.11 -14.76
C LEU A 205 -12.34 -3.97 -15.76
N MET A 206 -11.25 -3.46 -16.32
CA MET A 206 -11.31 -2.49 -17.39
C MET A 206 -11.84 -3.15 -18.68
N ASN A 207 -12.74 -2.47 -19.36
CA ASN A 207 -13.12 -2.87 -20.71
C ASN A 207 -12.01 -2.49 -21.73
N PRO A 208 -12.03 -3.04 -22.96
CA PRO A 208 -11.01 -2.78 -23.98
C PRO A 208 -10.79 -1.28 -24.26
N GLY A 209 -11.85 -0.48 -24.28
CA GLY A 209 -11.74 0.98 -24.48
C GLY A 209 -11.00 1.69 -23.36
N GLN A 210 -11.23 1.29 -22.11
CA GLN A 210 -10.52 1.82 -20.95
C GLN A 210 -9.03 1.40 -20.94
N ILE A 211 -8.72 0.16 -21.34
CA ILE A 211 -7.35 -0.31 -21.47
C ILE A 211 -6.62 0.50 -22.56
N HIS A 212 -7.23 0.70 -23.72
CA HIS A 212 -6.65 1.50 -24.79
C HIS A 212 -6.41 2.95 -24.35
N GLY A 213 -7.40 3.57 -23.69
CA GLY A 213 -7.26 4.93 -23.17
C GLY A 213 -6.14 5.06 -22.13
N LEU A 214 -6.01 4.08 -21.23
CA LEU A 214 -4.92 4.05 -20.24
C LEU A 214 -3.56 3.87 -20.92
N ARG A 215 -3.44 2.94 -21.87
CA ARG A 215 -2.25 2.73 -22.67
C ARG A 215 -1.80 4.02 -23.34
N ASP A 216 -2.73 4.70 -24.02
CA ASP A 216 -2.45 5.94 -24.75
C ASP A 216 -2.04 7.07 -23.78
N ALA A 217 -2.68 7.17 -22.60
CA ALA A 217 -2.32 8.12 -21.56
C ALA A 217 -0.92 7.86 -20.96
N LEU A 218 -0.48 6.62 -20.95
CA LEU A 218 0.86 6.22 -20.50
C LEU A 218 1.92 6.32 -21.62
N GLY A 219 1.53 6.67 -22.86
CA GLY A 219 2.45 6.76 -24.00
C GLY A 219 3.00 5.41 -24.47
N ILE A 220 2.29 4.32 -24.18
CA ILE A 220 2.69 2.96 -24.56
C ILE A 220 2.19 2.67 -25.98
N ALA A 221 3.09 2.18 -26.84
CA ALA A 221 2.70 1.80 -28.20
C ALA A 221 1.79 0.55 -28.19
N PRO A 222 0.83 0.45 -29.14
CA PRO A 222 0.03 -0.76 -29.30
C PRO A 222 0.90 -2.01 -29.51
N GLY A 223 0.69 -3.03 -28.68
CA GLY A 223 1.49 -4.27 -28.70
C GLY A 223 2.62 -4.30 -27.68
N ASP A 224 2.96 -3.16 -27.07
CA ASP A 224 4.02 -3.04 -26.04
C ASP A 224 3.46 -3.00 -24.61
N GLU A 225 2.19 -3.30 -24.40
CA GLU A 225 1.51 -3.19 -23.11
C GLU A 225 2.19 -4.00 -22.00
N TRP A 226 2.91 -5.07 -22.36
CA TRP A 226 3.65 -5.92 -21.44
C TRP A 226 5.18 -5.74 -21.53
N ALA A 227 5.63 -4.80 -22.36
CA ALA A 227 7.05 -4.52 -22.47
C ALA A 227 7.55 -3.80 -21.20
N PRO A 228 8.63 -4.29 -20.55
CA PRO A 228 9.23 -3.58 -19.43
C PRO A 228 9.65 -2.18 -19.86
N PHE A 229 9.24 -1.17 -19.07
CA PHE A 229 9.50 0.26 -19.33
C PHE A 229 8.82 0.83 -20.59
N GLY A 230 7.72 0.21 -21.05
CA GLY A 230 6.89 0.77 -22.13
C GLY A 230 6.48 2.22 -21.80
N GLY A 231 6.50 3.10 -22.79
CA GLY A 231 6.20 4.54 -22.61
C GLY A 231 7.32 5.37 -22.01
N VAL A 232 8.45 4.77 -21.62
CA VAL A 232 9.64 5.49 -21.12
C VAL A 232 10.63 5.70 -22.25
N GLY A 233 11.23 6.92 -22.36
CA GLY A 233 12.24 7.22 -23.38
C GLY A 233 13.50 6.36 -23.25
N ASP A 234 14.22 6.15 -24.36
CA ASP A 234 15.35 5.21 -24.45
C ASP A 234 16.45 5.46 -23.40
N ASN A 235 16.82 6.73 -23.19
CA ASN A 235 17.86 7.09 -22.21
C ASN A 235 17.44 6.74 -20.77
N GLU A 236 16.18 7.03 -20.40
CA GLU A 236 15.64 6.69 -19.09
C GLU A 236 15.47 5.17 -18.95
N THR A 237 15.04 4.49 -19.99
CA THR A 237 14.94 3.03 -20.02
C THR A 237 16.30 2.37 -19.74
N ALA A 238 17.38 2.84 -20.37
CA ALA A 238 18.72 2.34 -20.12
C ALA A 238 19.17 2.55 -18.67
N ARG A 239 18.89 3.74 -18.13
CA ARG A 239 19.20 4.10 -16.73
C ARG A 239 18.40 3.24 -15.73
N LEU A 240 17.09 3.05 -15.97
CA LEU A 240 16.23 2.22 -15.13
C LEU A 240 16.64 0.74 -15.17
N LYS A 241 16.97 0.21 -16.34
CA LYS A 241 17.48 -1.15 -16.47
C LYS A 241 18.77 -1.36 -15.69
N ALA A 242 19.70 -0.42 -15.79
CA ALA A 242 20.96 -0.45 -15.05
C ALA A 242 20.71 -0.38 -13.52
N PHE A 243 19.80 0.49 -13.07
CA PHE A 243 19.41 0.59 -11.66
C PHE A 243 18.78 -0.71 -11.14
N VAL A 244 17.82 -1.28 -11.86
CA VAL A 244 17.18 -2.55 -11.48
C VAL A 244 18.22 -3.67 -11.43
N ALA A 245 19.09 -3.77 -12.44
CA ALA A 245 20.14 -4.82 -12.47
C ALA A 245 21.14 -4.69 -11.32
N ALA A 246 21.41 -3.48 -10.85
CA ALA A 246 22.28 -3.24 -9.70
C ALA A 246 21.59 -3.52 -8.36
N SER A 247 20.27 -3.62 -8.32
CA SER A 247 19.51 -3.87 -7.10
C SER A 247 19.86 -5.25 -6.52
N PRO A 248 20.06 -5.37 -5.18
CA PRO A 248 20.23 -6.67 -4.53
C PRO A 248 19.09 -7.65 -4.81
N LEU A 249 17.86 -7.14 -5.01
CA LEU A 249 16.67 -7.96 -5.31
C LEU A 249 16.69 -8.56 -6.72
N ALA A 250 17.39 -7.93 -7.66
CA ALA A 250 17.52 -8.43 -9.02
C ALA A 250 18.61 -9.50 -9.16
N ARG A 251 19.44 -9.72 -8.13
CA ARG A 251 20.40 -10.81 -8.13
C ARG A 251 19.61 -12.11 -8.13
N ALA A 252 19.71 -12.83 -9.26
CA ALA A 252 19.11 -14.15 -9.37
C ALA A 252 19.70 -15.05 -8.26
N HIS A 253 18.99 -15.23 -7.18
CA HIS A 253 19.18 -16.38 -6.33
C HIS A 253 18.73 -17.59 -7.15
N ARG A 254 19.64 -18.17 -7.93
CA ARG A 254 19.44 -19.55 -8.36
C ARG A 254 19.55 -20.38 -7.10
N ALA A 255 18.39 -20.61 -6.46
CA ALA A 255 18.31 -21.76 -5.58
C ALA A 255 18.78 -22.97 -6.40
N ALA A 256 19.79 -23.68 -5.92
CA ALA A 256 20.10 -24.96 -6.50
C ALA A 256 18.77 -25.75 -6.51
N PRO A 257 18.44 -26.42 -7.64
CA PRO A 257 17.25 -27.26 -7.65
C PRO A 257 17.34 -28.19 -6.44
N ALA A 258 16.32 -28.18 -5.58
CA ALA A 258 16.24 -29.18 -4.52
C ALA A 258 16.37 -30.57 -5.17
N ALA A 259 17.08 -31.48 -4.51
CA ALA A 259 17.10 -32.87 -4.97
C ALA A 259 15.65 -33.34 -5.15
N ALA A 260 15.39 -34.05 -6.24
CA ALA A 260 14.06 -34.58 -6.49
C ALA A 260 13.65 -35.48 -5.31
N VAL A 261 12.60 -35.12 -4.61
CA VAL A 261 12.01 -35.95 -3.55
C VAL A 261 11.15 -37.00 -4.22
N PRO A 262 11.33 -38.28 -3.94
CA PRO A 262 10.49 -39.31 -4.52
C PRO A 262 9.05 -39.12 -4.02
N VAL A 263 8.13 -38.98 -4.97
CA VAL A 263 6.70 -38.87 -4.65
C VAL A 263 6.13 -40.29 -4.48
N PRO A 264 5.41 -40.61 -3.41
CA PRO A 264 4.78 -41.91 -3.24
C PRO A 264 3.87 -42.25 -4.41
N ALA A 265 3.96 -43.45 -4.94
CA ALA A 265 3.13 -43.90 -6.07
C ALA A 265 1.61 -43.92 -5.70
N ARG A 266 1.30 -44.01 -4.42
CA ARG A 266 -0.06 -43.92 -3.90
C ARG A 266 -0.09 -43.08 -2.63
N LEU A 267 -1.02 -42.15 -2.55
CA LEU A 267 -1.30 -41.40 -1.33
C LEU A 267 -2.13 -42.26 -0.37
N PRO A 268 -1.92 -42.15 0.96
CA PRO A 268 -2.83 -42.73 1.94
C PRO A 268 -4.27 -42.27 1.72
N VAL A 269 -5.22 -43.17 1.86
CA VAL A 269 -6.63 -42.82 1.77
C VAL A 269 -7.15 -42.72 3.21
N PRO A 270 -7.72 -41.55 3.61
CA PRO A 270 -8.27 -41.40 4.94
C PRO A 270 -9.42 -42.38 5.20
N ASP A 271 -9.43 -42.99 6.38
CA ASP A 271 -10.52 -43.86 6.81
C ASP A 271 -11.75 -43.00 7.16
N GLY A 272 -12.93 -43.43 6.73
CA GLY A 272 -14.21 -42.81 7.07
C GLY A 272 -14.99 -42.39 5.81
N ALA A 273 -16.35 -42.56 5.91
CA ALA A 273 -17.25 -42.26 4.80
C ALA A 273 -17.46 -40.75 4.59
N GLU A 274 -17.35 -39.94 5.65
CA GLU A 274 -17.47 -38.47 5.61
C GLU A 274 -16.50 -37.86 6.60
N GLN A 275 -15.71 -36.89 6.10
CA GLN A 275 -14.81 -36.06 6.92
C GLN A 275 -14.66 -34.68 6.28
N SER A 276 -14.27 -33.69 7.08
CA SER A 276 -13.90 -32.40 6.55
C SER A 276 -12.61 -32.51 5.69
N THR A 277 -12.47 -31.68 4.68
CA THR A 277 -11.25 -31.63 3.84
C THR A 277 -10.00 -31.37 4.68
N GLN A 278 -10.10 -30.56 5.72
CA GLN A 278 -9.00 -30.26 6.64
C GLN A 278 -8.60 -31.52 7.45
N ALA A 279 -9.56 -32.29 7.97
CA ALA A 279 -9.28 -33.52 8.70
C ALA A 279 -8.66 -34.58 7.79
N ALA A 280 -9.22 -34.76 6.58
CA ALA A 280 -8.68 -35.68 5.57
C ALA A 280 -7.24 -35.32 5.17
N PHE A 281 -6.97 -34.05 4.90
CA PHE A 281 -5.63 -33.56 4.56
C PHE A 281 -4.64 -33.81 5.71
N GLY A 282 -5.00 -33.44 6.95
CA GLY A 282 -4.17 -33.66 8.12
C GLY A 282 -3.86 -35.15 8.34
N ARG A 283 -4.84 -36.03 8.07
CA ARG A 283 -4.64 -37.48 8.18
C ARG A 283 -3.68 -38.00 7.12
N ILE A 284 -3.84 -37.58 5.86
CA ILE A 284 -2.92 -37.93 4.77
C ILE A 284 -1.48 -37.53 5.12
N LEU A 285 -1.27 -36.32 5.60
CA LEU A 285 0.05 -35.85 6.02
C LEU A 285 0.64 -36.68 7.16
N LEU A 286 -0.18 -37.00 8.17
CA LEU A 286 0.24 -37.83 9.30
C LEU A 286 0.64 -39.24 8.86
N ASP A 287 -0.13 -39.86 7.97
CA ASP A 287 0.12 -41.21 7.48
C ASP A 287 1.35 -41.26 6.55
N LEU A 288 1.58 -40.19 5.75
CA LEU A 288 2.82 -40.02 4.99
C LEU A 288 4.04 -39.88 5.90
N ALA A 289 3.94 -39.08 6.97
CA ALA A 289 5.02 -38.91 7.93
C ALA A 289 5.34 -40.19 8.73
N LYS A 290 4.40 -41.09 8.84
CA LYS A 290 4.58 -42.39 9.51
C LYS A 290 5.01 -43.51 8.57
N ALA A 291 4.94 -43.30 7.25
CA ALA A 291 5.42 -44.28 6.28
C ALA A 291 6.93 -44.49 6.46
N GLU A 292 7.38 -45.72 6.39
CA GLU A 292 8.78 -46.09 6.66
C GLU A 292 9.77 -45.52 5.63
N ASP A 293 9.32 -44.97 4.51
CA ASP A 293 10.18 -44.23 3.55
C ASP A 293 10.44 -42.80 4.05
N ALA A 294 11.20 -42.70 5.13
CA ALA A 294 11.56 -41.43 5.76
C ALA A 294 12.30 -40.44 4.82
N ASP A 295 12.85 -40.91 3.70
CA ASP A 295 13.53 -40.08 2.71
C ASP A 295 12.55 -39.24 1.85
N SER A 296 11.26 -39.52 1.93
CA SER A 296 10.23 -38.82 1.14
C SER A 296 9.59 -37.63 1.86
N THR A 297 9.95 -37.37 3.14
CA THR A 297 9.33 -36.34 4.01
C THR A 297 10.29 -35.26 4.50
N ALA A 298 11.50 -35.19 3.96
CA ALA A 298 12.48 -34.16 4.31
C ALA A 298 12.29 -32.85 3.51
#